data_9d5fc72a47a251f8cd5a737b61035dcd
#
_entry.id   9d5fc72a47a251f8cd5a737b61035dcd
#
_cell.length_a   1.000
_cell.length_b   1.000
_cell.length_c   1.000
_cell.angle_alpha   90.00
_cell.angle_beta   90.00
_cell.angle_gamma   90.00
#
_symmetry.space_group_name_H-M   'P 1'
#
loop_
_entity.id
_entity.type
_entity.pdbx_description
1 polymer ?
#
loop_
_entity_poly.entity_id
_entity_poly.type
_entity_poly.pdbx_seq_one_letter_code
_entity_poly.pdbx_strand_id
1 'polypeptide(L)'
;TWHTVATKDVSLLRRQLDIISELPRDYVFQNYLRCHDDIGWGLDYEYLENFGIQEVPHKKYLNDFLTGKYPDSFARGELYNDDPRLGDARLCGTTASLCGIERFGFEGNQEGVDRAVRYDITLHAFMLSQSGIPVIYSGDEIGQVNDYTYKDDPEKAADSRYLHRG
;
A
#
# COMPACT_ATOMS: atom_id res chain seq x y z
N THR A 1 -1.00 6.48 3.55
CA THR A 1 -1.24 6.53 2.08
C THR A 1 -2.09 5.33 1.64
N TRP A 2 -1.68 4.07 1.85
CA TRP A 2 -2.40 2.88 1.36
C TRP A 2 -3.82 2.72 1.93
N HIS A 3 -4.08 3.17 3.15
CA HIS A 3 -5.44 3.31 3.69
C HIS A 3 -6.30 4.19 2.78
N THR A 4 -5.81 5.37 2.40
CA THR A 4 -6.51 6.30 1.51
C THR A 4 -6.76 5.70 0.12
N VAL A 5 -5.81 4.91 -0.40
CA VAL A 5 -5.99 4.18 -1.68
C VAL A 5 -7.19 3.22 -1.61
N ALA A 6 -7.32 2.48 -0.51
CA ALA A 6 -8.40 1.51 -0.35
C ALA A 6 -9.76 2.18 -0.05
N THR A 7 -9.77 3.18 0.82
CA THR A 7 -11.02 3.80 1.30
C THR A 7 -11.50 4.97 0.46
N LYS A 8 -10.61 5.57 -0.34
CA LYS A 8 -10.83 6.84 -1.07
C LYS A 8 -11.17 8.01 -0.13
N ASP A 9 -10.78 7.90 1.14
CA ASP A 9 -10.99 8.90 2.18
C ASP A 9 -9.64 9.41 2.70
N VAL A 10 -9.49 10.74 2.79
CA VAL A 10 -8.26 11.41 3.20
C VAL A 10 -8.27 11.88 4.66
N SER A 11 -9.37 11.69 5.39
CA SER A 11 -9.56 12.24 6.72
C SER A 11 -8.47 11.80 7.70
N LEU A 12 -8.19 10.48 7.73
CA LEU A 12 -7.13 9.93 8.59
C LEU A 12 -5.73 10.40 8.15
N LEU A 13 -5.48 10.47 6.85
CA LEU A 13 -4.22 10.96 6.31
C LEU A 13 -4.00 12.43 6.68
N ARG A 14 -5.03 13.27 6.52
CA ARG A 14 -5.00 14.69 6.89
C ARG A 14 -4.70 14.86 8.38
N ARG A 15 -5.45 14.14 9.24
CA ARG A 15 -5.18 14.15 10.69
C ARG A 15 -3.72 13.80 11.02
N GLN A 16 -3.19 12.77 10.37
CA GLN A 16 -1.79 12.35 10.59
C GLN A 16 -0.80 13.44 10.17
N LEU A 17 -1.07 14.12 9.05
CA LEU A 17 -0.23 15.24 8.59
C LEU A 17 -0.31 16.43 9.54
N ASP A 18 -1.49 16.74 10.08
CA ASP A 18 -1.67 17.80 11.09
C ASP A 18 -0.82 17.49 12.33
N ILE A 19 -0.87 16.26 12.86
CA ILE A 19 -0.04 15.83 14.00
C ILE A 19 1.45 15.94 13.69
N ILE A 20 1.88 15.50 12.50
CA ILE A 20 3.29 15.56 12.09
C ILE A 20 3.75 17.01 11.97
N SER A 21 2.89 17.93 11.52
CA SER A 21 3.22 19.35 11.36
C SER A 21 3.51 20.08 12.70
N GLU A 22 3.04 19.53 13.80
CA GLU A 22 3.27 20.07 15.16
C GLU A 22 4.58 19.58 15.79
N LEU A 23 5.25 18.61 15.17
CA LEU A 23 6.52 18.09 15.69
C LEU A 23 7.66 19.12 15.57
N PRO A 24 8.63 19.08 16.50
CA PRO A 24 9.82 19.93 16.40
C PRO A 24 10.55 19.76 15.07
N ARG A 25 11.14 20.84 14.55
CA ARG A 25 11.84 20.86 13.26
C ARG A 25 13.04 19.93 13.16
N ASP A 26 13.55 19.47 14.29
CA ASP A 26 14.68 18.54 14.37
C ASP A 26 14.28 17.09 14.04
N TYR A 27 12.95 16.80 13.96
CA TYR A 27 12.46 15.51 13.52
C TYR A 27 12.46 15.46 12.01
N VAL A 28 13.19 14.49 11.45
CA VAL A 28 13.28 14.25 10.01
C VAL A 28 12.76 12.86 9.71
N PHE A 29 11.79 12.78 8.79
CA PHE A 29 11.19 11.53 8.36
C PHE A 29 11.83 11.03 7.07
N GLN A 30 11.88 9.71 6.91
CA GLN A 30 12.08 9.09 5.62
C GLN A 30 10.70 8.76 5.04
N ASN A 31 10.40 9.33 3.88
CA ASN A 31 9.10 9.19 3.23
C ASN A 31 9.21 8.21 2.08
N TYR A 32 8.45 7.13 2.13
CA TYR A 32 8.40 6.13 1.05
C TYR A 32 7.00 5.50 0.97
N LEU A 33 6.66 4.98 -0.18
CA LEU A 33 5.40 4.25 -0.37
C LEU A 33 5.54 2.78 0.01
N ARG A 34 6.71 2.20 -0.24
CA ARG A 34 7.12 0.85 0.13
C ARG A 34 8.63 0.76 0.31
N CYS A 35 9.10 -0.33 0.90
CA CYS A 35 10.52 -0.69 0.96
C CYS A 35 10.68 -2.20 0.74
N HIS A 36 11.83 -2.78 1.12
CA HIS A 36 12.08 -4.23 1.04
C HIS A 36 11.28 -5.05 2.06
N ASP A 37 10.69 -4.39 3.06
CA ASP A 37 9.83 -5.02 4.05
C ASP A 37 8.35 -4.85 3.71
N ASP A 38 7.52 -5.58 4.43
CA ASP A 38 6.08 -5.48 4.35
C ASP A 38 5.54 -4.11 4.80
N ILE A 39 4.35 -3.77 4.35
CA ILE A 39 3.62 -2.56 4.75
C ILE A 39 2.73 -2.91 5.95
N GLY A 40 2.99 -2.26 7.09
CA GLY A 40 2.21 -2.43 8.31
C GLY A 40 1.11 -1.38 8.46
N TRP A 41 0.11 -1.72 9.28
CA TRP A 41 -0.99 -0.83 9.64
C TRP A 41 -0.79 -0.24 11.03
N GLY A 42 -0.47 1.05 11.11
CA GLY A 42 -0.45 1.83 12.34
C GLY A 42 -1.56 2.88 12.29
N LEU A 43 -2.82 2.44 12.18
CA LEU A 43 -3.98 3.34 12.04
C LEU A 43 -4.50 3.77 13.41
N ASP A 44 -4.92 5.04 13.52
CA ASP A 44 -5.53 5.61 14.72
C ASP A 44 -7.00 5.15 14.81
N TYR A 45 -7.21 3.97 15.40
CA TYR A 45 -8.55 3.41 15.55
C TYR A 45 -9.38 4.13 16.59
N GLU A 46 -8.78 4.75 17.61
CA GLU A 46 -9.50 5.62 18.54
C GLU A 46 -10.17 6.79 17.82
N TYR A 47 -9.45 7.37 16.85
CA TYR A 47 -10.04 8.41 15.99
C TYR A 47 -11.11 7.85 15.04
N LEU A 48 -10.87 6.70 14.44
CA LEU A 48 -11.78 6.08 13.46
C LEU A 48 -13.10 5.62 14.10
N GLU A 49 -13.10 5.25 15.39
CA GLU A 49 -14.32 4.92 16.15
C GLU A 49 -15.33 6.07 16.19
N ASN A 50 -14.89 7.34 16.12
CA ASN A 50 -15.78 8.49 16.05
C ASN A 50 -16.65 8.50 14.77
N PHE A 51 -16.24 7.76 13.75
CA PHE A 51 -16.99 7.58 12.49
C PHE A 51 -17.70 6.22 12.43
N GLY A 52 -17.76 5.49 13.54
CA GLY A 52 -18.38 4.16 13.62
C GLY A 52 -17.54 3.05 12.96
N ILE A 53 -16.26 3.30 12.68
CA ILE A 53 -15.37 2.34 12.04
C ILE A 53 -14.75 1.45 13.11
N GLN A 54 -15.06 0.16 13.05
CA GLN A 54 -14.51 -0.86 13.95
C GLN A 54 -13.20 -1.44 13.39
N GLU A 55 -12.21 -1.64 14.25
CA GLU A 55 -10.86 -2.07 13.87
C GLU A 55 -10.83 -3.35 13.04
N VAL A 56 -11.37 -4.46 13.55
CA VAL A 56 -11.24 -5.77 12.90
C VAL A 56 -11.93 -5.83 11.53
N PRO A 57 -13.20 -5.42 11.38
CA PRO A 57 -13.84 -5.37 10.07
C PRO A 57 -13.12 -4.46 9.08
N HIS A 58 -12.59 -3.33 9.57
CA HIS A 58 -11.89 -2.38 8.73
C HIS A 58 -10.55 -2.93 8.23
N LYS A 59 -9.75 -3.56 9.09
CA LYS A 59 -8.51 -4.24 8.69
C LYS A 59 -8.77 -5.32 7.64
N LYS A 60 -9.83 -6.11 7.82
CA LYS A 60 -10.23 -7.12 6.83
C LYS A 60 -10.60 -6.49 5.49
N TYR A 61 -11.35 -5.39 5.51
CA TYR A 61 -11.64 -4.64 4.29
C TYR A 61 -10.36 -4.17 3.58
N LEU A 62 -9.40 -3.60 4.31
CA LEU A 62 -8.13 -3.15 3.73
C LEU A 62 -7.34 -4.31 3.11
N ASN A 63 -7.27 -5.44 3.82
CA ASN A 63 -6.61 -6.64 3.33
C ASN A 63 -7.28 -7.15 2.06
N ASP A 64 -8.60 -7.26 2.04
CA ASP A 64 -9.35 -7.74 0.87
C ASP A 64 -9.23 -6.79 -0.32
N PHE A 65 -9.30 -5.47 -0.07
CA PHE A 65 -9.12 -4.50 -1.14
C PHE A 65 -7.71 -4.58 -1.73
N LEU A 66 -6.68 -4.52 -0.91
CA LEU A 66 -5.29 -4.44 -1.37
C LEU A 66 -4.74 -5.76 -1.94
N THR A 67 -5.42 -6.89 -1.67
CA THR A 67 -5.11 -8.18 -2.30
C THR A 67 -6.02 -8.52 -3.50
N GLY A 68 -6.92 -7.62 -3.89
CA GLY A 68 -7.82 -7.84 -5.02
C GLY A 68 -8.99 -8.77 -4.75
N LYS A 69 -9.23 -9.16 -3.49
CA LYS A 69 -10.37 -10.01 -3.09
C LYS A 69 -11.66 -9.21 -2.97
N TYR A 70 -11.57 -7.91 -2.67
CA TYR A 70 -12.75 -7.05 -2.61
C TYR A 70 -13.28 -6.79 -4.04
N PRO A 71 -14.61 -6.83 -4.26
CA PRO A 71 -15.19 -6.55 -5.56
C PRO A 71 -14.69 -5.22 -6.14
N ASP A 72 -14.34 -5.23 -7.42
CA ASP A 72 -13.83 -4.08 -8.18
C ASP A 72 -12.47 -3.53 -7.74
N SER A 73 -11.80 -4.17 -6.78
CA SER A 73 -10.44 -3.76 -6.43
C SER A 73 -9.48 -3.97 -7.60
N PHE A 74 -8.72 -2.93 -7.89
CA PHE A 74 -7.66 -2.96 -8.89
C PHE A 74 -6.33 -3.46 -8.33
N ALA A 75 -6.16 -3.46 -7.01
CA ALA A 75 -4.90 -3.80 -6.37
C ALA A 75 -4.57 -5.30 -6.48
N ARG A 76 -3.27 -5.60 -6.50
CA ARG A 76 -2.73 -6.96 -6.51
C ARG A 76 -1.57 -7.02 -5.51
N GLY A 77 -1.90 -7.29 -4.25
CA GLY A 77 -0.93 -7.54 -3.19
C GLY A 77 -1.10 -8.95 -2.62
N GLU A 78 -0.19 -9.31 -1.72
CA GLU A 78 -0.30 -10.53 -0.90
C GLU A 78 -0.15 -10.19 0.58
N LEU A 79 -0.73 -11.02 1.45
CA LEU A 79 -0.61 -10.85 2.88
C LEU A 79 0.61 -11.61 3.41
N TYR A 80 1.25 -11.03 4.42
CA TYR A 80 2.30 -11.65 5.20
C TYR A 80 1.90 -11.65 6.69
N ASN A 81 2.14 -12.75 7.40
CA ASN A 81 1.75 -12.93 8.80
C ASN A 81 0.26 -12.64 9.06
N ASP A 82 -0.61 -13.20 8.22
CA ASP A 82 -2.07 -13.02 8.32
C ASP A 82 -2.64 -13.74 9.57
N ASP A 83 -3.32 -12.98 10.45
CA ASP A 83 -4.23 -13.53 11.46
C ASP A 83 -5.68 -13.22 11.05
N PRO A 84 -6.39 -14.17 10.43
CA PRO A 84 -7.75 -13.94 9.94
C PRO A 84 -8.77 -13.60 11.02
N ARG A 85 -8.50 -13.93 12.30
CA ARG A 85 -9.39 -13.61 13.42
C ARG A 85 -9.40 -12.12 13.71
N LEU A 86 -8.23 -11.49 13.70
CA LEU A 86 -8.03 -10.09 14.03
C LEU A 86 -7.95 -9.19 12.78
N GLY A 87 -7.80 -9.78 11.59
CA GLY A 87 -7.48 -9.05 10.37
C GLY A 87 -6.06 -8.45 10.39
N ASP A 88 -5.26 -8.80 11.39
CA ASP A 88 -3.86 -8.39 11.46
C ASP A 88 -3.06 -9.13 10.40
N ALA A 89 -2.56 -8.35 9.46
CA ALA A 89 -1.68 -8.81 8.39
C ALA A 89 -0.75 -7.67 7.98
N ARG A 90 0.32 -8.03 7.32
CA ARG A 90 1.18 -7.09 6.62
C ARG A 90 0.91 -7.23 5.14
N LEU A 91 1.04 -6.15 4.40
CA LEU A 91 0.82 -6.12 2.96
C LEU A 91 2.15 -6.16 2.22
N CYS A 92 2.25 -7.02 1.22
CA CYS A 92 3.34 -7.06 0.25
C CYS A 92 2.81 -6.74 -1.14
N GLY A 93 3.59 -6.00 -1.91
CA GLY A 93 3.25 -5.63 -3.29
C GLY A 93 4.05 -4.43 -3.78
N THR A 94 4.32 -4.38 -5.08
CA THR A 94 4.91 -3.20 -5.72
C THR A 94 3.88 -2.08 -5.83
N THR A 95 4.32 -0.82 -5.91
CA THR A 95 3.40 0.32 -6.09
C THR A 95 2.57 0.17 -7.36
N ALA A 96 3.19 -0.27 -8.44
CA ALA A 96 2.54 -0.54 -9.72
C ALA A 96 1.40 -1.56 -9.60
N SER A 97 1.63 -2.67 -8.90
CA SER A 97 0.61 -3.71 -8.69
C SER A 97 -0.50 -3.25 -7.75
N LEU A 98 -0.17 -2.51 -6.70
CA LEU A 98 -1.14 -1.95 -5.77
C LEU A 98 -1.97 -0.82 -6.39
N CYS A 99 -1.43 -0.10 -7.37
CA CYS A 99 -2.15 0.95 -8.11
C CYS A 99 -2.97 0.42 -9.30
N GLY A 100 -2.82 -0.86 -9.66
CA GLY A 100 -3.62 -1.51 -10.69
C GLY A 100 -2.95 -1.67 -12.05
N ILE A 101 -1.69 -1.24 -12.23
CA ILE A 101 -0.95 -1.39 -13.50
C ILE A 101 -0.91 -2.87 -13.89
N GLU A 102 -0.59 -3.75 -12.94
CA GLU A 102 -0.56 -5.18 -13.16
C GLU A 102 -1.92 -5.72 -13.62
N ARG A 103 -3.00 -5.44 -12.88
CA ARG A 103 -4.34 -5.92 -13.21
C ARG A 103 -4.76 -5.52 -14.62
N PHE A 104 -4.72 -4.22 -14.90
CA PHE A 104 -5.19 -3.71 -16.19
C PHE A 104 -4.29 -4.14 -17.35
N GLY A 105 -2.98 -4.34 -17.09
CA GLY A 105 -2.07 -4.93 -18.06
C GLY A 105 -2.45 -6.36 -18.43
N PHE A 106 -2.75 -7.21 -17.46
CA PHE A 106 -3.23 -8.58 -17.70
C PHE A 106 -4.59 -8.63 -18.42
N GLU A 107 -5.47 -7.68 -18.13
CA GLU A 107 -6.78 -7.58 -18.80
C GLU A 107 -6.68 -7.01 -20.23
N GLY A 108 -5.51 -6.54 -20.67
CA GLY A 108 -5.33 -5.85 -21.95
C GLY A 108 -6.04 -4.49 -22.02
N ASN A 109 -6.37 -3.91 -20.87
CA ASN A 109 -7.09 -2.66 -20.75
C ASN A 109 -6.14 -1.46 -20.72
N GLN A 110 -5.76 -0.94 -21.89
CA GLN A 110 -4.81 0.15 -21.99
C GLN A 110 -5.27 1.43 -21.29
N GLU A 111 -6.56 1.78 -21.36
CA GLU A 111 -7.10 2.94 -20.65
C GLU A 111 -6.97 2.78 -19.13
N GLY A 112 -7.19 1.56 -18.63
CA GLY A 112 -6.99 1.20 -17.22
C GLY A 112 -5.52 1.35 -16.81
N VAL A 113 -4.58 0.87 -17.63
CA VAL A 113 -3.13 1.04 -17.41
C VAL A 113 -2.77 2.52 -17.34
N ASP A 114 -3.22 3.33 -18.30
CA ASP A 114 -2.90 4.77 -18.34
C ASP A 114 -3.43 5.51 -17.09
N ARG A 115 -4.59 5.11 -16.57
CA ARG A 115 -5.13 5.65 -15.31
C ARG A 115 -4.31 5.19 -14.11
N ALA A 116 -3.94 3.92 -14.07
CA ALA A 116 -3.17 3.34 -12.97
C ALA A 116 -1.76 3.96 -12.89
N VAL A 117 -1.11 4.20 -14.03
CA VAL A 117 0.18 4.91 -14.08
C VAL A 117 0.05 6.34 -13.55
N ARG A 118 -0.97 7.10 -13.99
CA ARG A 118 -1.21 8.43 -13.44
C ARG A 118 -1.48 8.42 -11.95
N TYR A 119 -2.16 7.39 -11.47
CA TYR A 119 -2.44 7.22 -10.05
C TYR A 119 -1.17 6.94 -9.25
N ASP A 120 -0.32 6.04 -9.72
CA ASP A 120 0.98 5.73 -9.11
C ASP A 120 1.90 6.97 -9.08
N ILE A 121 1.98 7.71 -10.18
CA ILE A 121 2.69 9.00 -10.24
C ILE A 121 2.12 9.99 -9.22
N THR A 122 0.80 10.04 -9.02
CA THR A 122 0.16 10.94 -8.06
C THR A 122 0.56 10.58 -6.61
N LEU A 123 0.63 9.29 -6.28
CA LEU A 123 1.07 8.84 -4.95
C LEU A 123 2.54 9.17 -4.70
N HIS A 124 3.40 8.98 -5.70
CA HIS A 124 4.81 9.37 -5.61
C HIS A 124 4.97 10.89 -5.51
N ALA A 125 4.23 11.68 -6.29
CA ALA A 125 4.25 13.14 -6.19
C ALA A 125 3.82 13.61 -4.79
N PHE A 126 2.79 13.00 -4.22
CA PHE A 126 2.38 13.25 -2.84
C PHE A 126 3.53 12.93 -1.86
N MET A 127 4.12 11.74 -1.95
CA MET A 127 5.24 11.33 -1.10
C MET A 127 6.43 12.28 -1.22
N LEU A 128 6.80 12.68 -2.43
CA LEU A 128 7.91 13.61 -2.70
C LEU A 128 7.62 15.03 -2.19
N SER A 129 6.36 15.43 -2.03
CA SER A 129 5.97 16.74 -1.52
C SER A 129 6.00 16.85 0.01
N GLN A 130 6.17 15.73 0.74
CA GLN A 130 6.22 15.73 2.18
C GLN A 130 7.58 16.22 2.71
N SER A 131 7.56 16.89 3.89
CA SER A 131 8.80 17.21 4.60
C SER A 131 9.58 15.97 4.97
N GLY A 132 10.88 15.95 4.72
CA GLY A 132 11.75 14.82 5.06
C GLY A 132 12.63 14.40 3.89
N ILE A 133 13.12 13.17 3.97
CA ILE A 133 13.98 12.56 2.96
C ILE A 133 13.13 11.59 2.13
N PRO A 134 12.82 11.93 0.86
CA PRO A 134 12.05 11.03 0.01
C PRO A 134 12.91 9.86 -0.45
N VAL A 135 12.33 8.67 -0.44
CA VAL A 135 12.96 7.43 -0.89
C VAL A 135 12.06 6.75 -1.90
N ILE A 136 12.54 6.55 -3.11
CA ILE A 136 11.91 5.70 -4.13
C ILE A 136 12.58 4.34 -4.06
N TYR A 137 11.79 3.29 -3.82
CA TYR A 137 12.33 1.95 -3.79
C TYR A 137 12.61 1.47 -5.22
N SER A 138 13.76 0.75 -5.39
CA SER A 138 14.19 0.25 -6.70
C SER A 138 13.09 -0.55 -7.39
N GLY A 139 12.85 -0.24 -8.66
CA GLY A 139 11.80 -0.80 -9.49
C GLY A 139 10.54 0.07 -9.59
N ASP A 140 10.27 0.94 -8.61
CA ASP A 140 9.09 1.82 -8.67
C ASP A 140 9.22 2.83 -9.81
N GLU A 141 10.45 3.30 -10.09
CA GLU A 141 10.76 4.26 -11.17
C GLU A 141 10.47 3.73 -12.58
N ILE A 142 10.38 2.42 -12.73
CA ILE A 142 10.05 1.77 -14.02
C ILE A 142 8.67 1.08 -13.99
N GLY A 143 7.91 1.23 -12.90
CA GLY A 143 6.61 0.60 -12.75
C GLY A 143 6.68 -0.93 -12.67
N GLN A 144 7.70 -1.46 -12.00
CA GLN A 144 7.87 -2.90 -11.79
C GLN A 144 6.64 -3.48 -11.11
N VAL A 145 6.08 -4.54 -11.70
CA VAL A 145 4.97 -5.31 -11.11
C VAL A 145 5.49 -6.44 -10.22
N ASN A 146 4.58 -7.07 -9.49
CA ASN A 146 4.90 -8.19 -8.60
C ASN A 146 5.59 -9.35 -9.33
N ASP A 147 6.55 -9.96 -8.65
CA ASP A 147 7.23 -11.17 -9.10
C ASP A 147 6.69 -12.40 -8.34
N TYR A 148 5.88 -13.20 -9.00
CA TYR A 148 5.30 -14.41 -8.42
C TYR A 148 6.22 -15.63 -8.52
N THR A 149 7.38 -15.51 -9.20
CA THR A 149 8.31 -16.65 -9.39
C THR A 149 8.98 -17.06 -8.08
N TYR A 150 8.95 -16.21 -7.05
CA TYR A 150 9.44 -16.58 -5.72
C TYR A 150 8.76 -17.83 -5.15
N LYS A 151 7.52 -18.14 -5.59
CA LYS A 151 6.76 -19.31 -5.15
C LYS A 151 7.35 -20.63 -5.67
N ASP A 152 8.14 -20.57 -6.73
CA ASP A 152 8.82 -21.73 -7.30
C ASP A 152 10.13 -22.07 -6.58
N ASP A 153 10.61 -21.14 -5.71
CA ASP A 153 11.80 -21.30 -4.88
C ASP A 153 11.41 -21.78 -3.47
N PRO A 154 11.72 -23.03 -3.07
CA PRO A 154 11.33 -23.56 -1.77
C PRO A 154 11.86 -22.74 -0.56
N GLU A 155 12.96 -22.02 -0.73
CA GLU A 155 13.53 -21.19 0.33
C GLU A 155 12.79 -19.85 0.50
N LYS A 156 12.06 -19.40 -0.53
CA LYS A 156 11.35 -18.11 -0.56
C LYS A 156 9.83 -18.26 -0.51
N ALA A 157 9.30 -19.38 -0.98
CA ALA A 157 7.86 -19.59 -1.21
C ALA A 157 6.98 -19.30 0.02
N ALA A 158 7.51 -19.43 1.24
CA ALA A 158 6.79 -19.14 2.48
C ALA A 158 6.81 -17.64 2.89
N ASP A 159 7.57 -16.80 2.17
CA ASP A 159 7.76 -15.40 2.52
C ASP A 159 7.29 -14.48 1.40
N SER A 160 6.04 -14.00 1.50
CA SER A 160 5.43 -13.13 0.49
C SER A 160 6.14 -11.78 0.28
N ARG A 161 7.12 -11.42 1.11
CA ARG A 161 7.95 -10.22 0.89
C ARG A 161 8.81 -10.33 -0.37
N TYR A 162 9.09 -11.55 -0.82
CA TYR A 162 9.79 -11.76 -2.10
C TYR A 162 8.96 -11.37 -3.32
N LEU A 163 7.64 -11.20 -3.17
CA LEU A 163 6.76 -10.69 -4.21
C LEU A 163 7.23 -9.34 -4.79
N HIS A 164 7.87 -8.51 -3.97
CA HIS A 164 8.20 -7.13 -4.32
C HIS A 164 9.66 -6.74 -4.07
N ARG A 165 10.51 -7.69 -3.69
CA ARG A 165 11.93 -7.43 -3.43
C ARG A 165 12.80 -7.45 -4.67
N GLY A 166 12.33 -7.95 -5.78
CA GLY A 166 12.95 -8.28 -7.07
C GLY A 166 14.06 -7.44 -7.55
#